data_9cf39b1dae8f591f99f859d4cc928692
#
_entry.id   9cf39b1dae8f591f99f859d4cc928692
#
_cell.length_a   1.000
_cell.length_b   1.000
_cell.length_c   1.000
_cell.angle_alpha   90.00
_cell.angle_beta   90.00
_cell.angle_gamma   90.00
#
_symmetry.space_group_name_H-M   'P 1'
#
loop_
_entity.id
_entity.type
_entity.pdbx_description
1 polymer ?
#
loop_
_entity_poly.entity_id
_entity_poly.type
_entity_poly.pdbx_seq_one_letter_code
_entity_poly.pdbx_strand_id
1 'polypeptide(L)'
;MHTANTTANDRILDAVGIGAGPFNLGFAALAENVPGLDILVLEAAPELAWHPGMMLEGTHLQVPFMADLVTLADPTNRHSFLNYLKESGRIYPFYIREDFYALRAEYNNYLRWAAERLASVRFGQRVVSASFEAGVYTLEVEHDGGTSQVRTRRLVLGTGTTPEVPPAARDALSAARTGDTAPLVHSSTYRTDRDRLRSRRRLAVVGSGQSAAEVFADLLGGLGDDQELLWITRSPRFFPLEYTKLTLEMTSPEYIDHFHSMPQERRDLLNATQKSLFKGINADLINEIHEMLYRRSVEGAPPVRLLAATSLESLEQDGGRWQLGLRNQDDGGTQVIGVDAAVLATGYSYREPSFLAGIADRLERLPDGRLDVDRHYSVGVAGDILVQNAELHTHGFTAPDLGMGAYRNAVIINRITGVEHYAVERRIAFQEFGTPGTPGNPSPTPSATPLQEATA
;
A
#
# COMPACT_ATOMS: atom_id res chain seq x y z
N MET A 1 22.07 28.26 -40.65
CA MET A 1 21.87 27.89 -39.24
C MET A 1 20.78 26.85 -39.23
N HIS A 2 21.15 25.57 -39.16
CA HIS A 2 20.22 24.45 -39.01
C HIS A 2 19.99 24.26 -37.51
N THR A 3 18.84 24.69 -37.03
CA THR A 3 18.32 24.26 -35.75
C THR A 3 17.93 22.81 -35.90
N ALA A 4 18.73 21.91 -35.34
CA ALA A 4 18.41 20.49 -35.22
C ALA A 4 17.10 20.34 -34.43
N ASN A 5 16.08 19.87 -35.12
CA ASN A 5 14.83 19.42 -34.53
C ASN A 5 15.14 18.11 -33.76
N THR A 6 15.50 18.23 -32.50
CA THR A 6 15.69 17.06 -31.65
C THR A 6 14.31 16.38 -31.49
N THR A 7 14.11 15.30 -32.23
CA THR A 7 12.90 14.49 -32.10
C THR A 7 12.74 14.06 -30.65
N ALA A 8 11.51 14.03 -30.13
CA ALA A 8 11.16 13.67 -28.75
C ALA A 8 11.73 12.29 -28.29
N ASN A 9 12.33 11.55 -29.23
CA ASN A 9 12.87 10.20 -29.04
C ASN A 9 14.33 10.17 -28.54
N ASP A 10 15.06 11.28 -28.47
CA ASP A 10 16.49 11.30 -28.09
C ASP A 10 16.75 11.75 -26.63
N ARG A 11 15.72 12.20 -25.92
CA ARG A 11 15.86 12.67 -24.53
C ARG A 11 16.06 11.49 -23.60
N ILE A 12 17.13 11.54 -22.80
CA ILE A 12 17.38 10.56 -21.73
C ILE A 12 17.07 11.23 -20.39
N LEU A 13 16.06 10.72 -19.69
CA LEU A 13 15.66 11.18 -18.37
C LEU A 13 16.64 10.69 -17.30
N ASP A 14 16.71 11.39 -16.18
CA ASP A 14 17.51 10.96 -15.02
C ASP A 14 16.83 9.77 -14.31
N ALA A 15 15.50 9.81 -14.20
CA ALA A 15 14.72 8.69 -13.67
C ALA A 15 13.30 8.62 -14.25
N VAL A 16 12.77 7.39 -14.35
CA VAL A 16 11.36 7.15 -14.65
C VAL A 16 10.73 6.37 -13.50
N GLY A 17 9.68 6.96 -12.91
CA GLY A 17 8.78 6.28 -11.99
C GLY A 17 7.74 5.46 -12.74
N ILE A 18 7.50 4.21 -12.34
CA ILE A 18 6.50 3.33 -12.94
C ILE A 18 5.41 3.04 -11.91
N GLY A 19 4.17 3.48 -12.20
CA GLY A 19 3.04 3.53 -11.29
C GLY A 19 2.93 4.90 -10.59
N ALA A 20 1.74 5.54 -10.57
CA ALA A 20 1.48 6.83 -9.92
C ALA A 20 0.65 6.68 -8.64
N GLY A 21 0.98 5.69 -7.81
CA GLY A 21 0.48 5.61 -6.45
C GLY A 21 1.07 6.69 -5.53
N PRO A 22 0.63 6.78 -4.26
CA PRO A 22 1.09 7.81 -3.32
C PRO A 22 2.61 7.93 -3.25
N PHE A 23 3.35 6.83 -3.28
CA PHE A 23 4.81 6.85 -3.18
C PHE A 23 5.48 7.53 -4.38
N ASN A 24 5.12 7.17 -5.61
CA ASN A 24 5.70 7.82 -6.79
C ASN A 24 5.11 9.22 -7.05
N LEU A 25 3.91 9.54 -6.59
CA LEU A 25 3.43 10.92 -6.56
C LEU A 25 4.26 11.78 -5.61
N GLY A 26 4.61 11.25 -4.42
CA GLY A 26 5.53 11.90 -3.49
C GLY A 26 6.93 12.09 -4.09
N PHE A 27 7.44 11.07 -4.80
CA PHE A 27 8.70 11.19 -5.55
C PHE A 27 8.63 12.33 -6.59
N ALA A 28 7.56 12.39 -7.39
CA ALA A 28 7.38 13.45 -8.38
C ALA A 28 7.28 14.84 -7.72
N ALA A 29 6.52 14.95 -6.62
CA ALA A 29 6.31 16.22 -5.92
C ALA A 29 7.59 16.77 -5.26
N LEU A 30 8.42 15.89 -4.70
CA LEU A 30 9.72 16.30 -4.17
C LEU A 30 10.73 16.58 -5.29
N ALA A 31 10.78 15.76 -6.33
CA ALA A 31 11.70 15.93 -7.45
C ALA A 31 11.50 17.26 -8.20
N GLU A 32 10.27 17.81 -8.22
CA GLU A 32 9.95 19.09 -8.86
C GLU A 32 10.77 20.27 -8.29
N ASN A 33 11.13 20.22 -7.01
CA ASN A 33 11.92 21.25 -6.35
C ASN A 33 13.45 21.03 -6.47
N VAL A 34 13.90 19.99 -7.18
CA VAL A 34 15.31 19.66 -7.34
C VAL A 34 15.83 20.21 -8.66
N PRO A 35 16.68 21.24 -8.66
CA PRO A 35 17.15 21.86 -9.89
C PRO A 35 17.91 20.86 -10.78
N GLY A 36 17.54 20.80 -12.06
CA GLY A 36 18.21 19.99 -13.06
C GLY A 36 17.87 18.49 -13.03
N LEU A 37 17.03 18.02 -12.12
CA LEU A 37 16.56 16.66 -12.08
C LEU A 37 15.38 16.47 -13.05
N ASP A 38 15.59 15.66 -14.07
CA ASP A 38 14.64 15.41 -15.14
C ASP A 38 13.98 14.05 -15.00
N ILE A 39 12.70 14.05 -14.60
CA ILE A 39 11.95 12.82 -14.31
C ILE A 39 10.63 12.74 -15.07
N LEU A 40 10.11 11.52 -15.16
CA LEU A 40 8.75 11.22 -15.61
C LEU A 40 8.15 10.11 -14.74
N VAL A 41 6.86 10.18 -14.45
CA VAL A 41 6.11 9.11 -13.80
C VAL A 41 5.02 8.64 -14.75
N LEU A 42 5.00 7.33 -15.03
CA LEU A 42 4.08 6.68 -15.96
C LEU A 42 3.07 5.82 -15.21
N GLU A 43 1.78 6.04 -15.48
CA GLU A 43 0.69 5.28 -14.89
C GLU A 43 -0.18 4.63 -15.98
N ALA A 44 -0.41 3.34 -15.83
CA ALA A 44 -1.19 2.55 -16.78
C ALA A 44 -2.69 2.89 -16.76
N ALA A 45 -3.23 3.28 -15.61
CA ALA A 45 -4.62 3.67 -15.48
C ALA A 45 -4.86 5.03 -16.20
N PRO A 46 -6.07 5.27 -16.74
CA PRO A 46 -6.40 6.52 -17.41
C PRO A 46 -6.51 7.73 -16.46
N GLU A 47 -6.74 7.48 -15.19
CA GLU A 47 -6.83 8.48 -14.12
C GLU A 47 -6.41 7.92 -12.78
N LEU A 48 -6.17 8.78 -11.81
CA LEU A 48 -5.88 8.38 -10.45
C LEU A 48 -7.13 7.88 -9.73
N ALA A 49 -7.07 6.63 -9.27
CA ALA A 49 -8.09 6.02 -8.42
C ALA A 49 -7.41 5.13 -7.35
N TRP A 50 -7.22 5.69 -6.15
CA TRP A 50 -6.54 4.97 -5.07
C TRP A 50 -7.52 4.05 -4.34
N HIS A 51 -7.30 2.73 -4.42
CA HIS A 51 -8.16 1.69 -3.83
C HIS A 51 -9.67 1.86 -4.09
N PRO A 52 -10.10 2.02 -5.37
CA PRO A 52 -11.48 2.41 -5.70
C PRO A 52 -12.54 1.44 -5.18
N GLY A 53 -12.22 0.14 -5.07
CA GLY A 53 -13.14 -0.86 -4.55
C GLY A 53 -13.39 -0.79 -3.03
N MET A 54 -12.53 -0.07 -2.30
CA MET A 54 -12.62 0.10 -0.84
C MET A 54 -12.89 1.55 -0.44
N MET A 55 -13.41 2.38 -1.35
CA MET A 55 -13.78 3.76 -1.08
C MET A 55 -15.17 3.84 -0.45
N LEU A 56 -15.31 3.27 0.75
CA LEU A 56 -16.56 3.24 1.51
C LEU A 56 -16.76 4.56 2.26
N GLU A 57 -18.01 4.92 2.47
CA GLU A 57 -18.39 6.14 3.20
C GLU A 57 -17.87 6.09 4.64
N GLY A 58 -17.34 7.20 5.14
CA GLY A 58 -16.85 7.33 6.50
C GLY A 58 -15.51 6.63 6.80
N THR A 59 -14.92 5.90 5.85
CA THR A 59 -13.62 5.25 6.09
C THR A 59 -12.48 6.27 6.15
N HIS A 60 -11.56 6.05 7.10
CA HIS A 60 -10.40 6.91 7.36
C HIS A 60 -9.09 6.25 6.94
N LEU A 61 -8.06 7.07 6.80
CA LEU A 61 -6.68 6.56 6.83
C LEU A 61 -6.35 6.02 8.22
N GLN A 62 -5.46 5.04 8.29
CA GLN A 62 -4.91 4.53 9.55
C GLN A 62 -3.67 5.31 10.01
N VAL A 63 -3.32 6.41 9.34
CA VAL A 63 -2.20 7.29 9.64
C VAL A 63 -2.67 8.75 9.63
N PRO A 64 -2.03 9.65 10.42
CA PRO A 64 -2.35 11.06 10.42
C PRO A 64 -2.14 11.73 9.06
N PHE A 65 -2.80 12.86 8.82
CA PHE A 65 -2.71 13.62 7.57
C PHE A 65 -1.29 14.06 7.19
N MET A 66 -0.36 14.13 8.15
CA MET A 66 1.05 14.43 7.91
C MET A 66 1.79 13.33 7.15
N ALA A 67 1.21 12.11 7.09
CA ALA A 67 1.66 11.03 6.20
C ALA A 67 1.19 11.29 4.76
N ASP A 68 1.35 12.51 4.30
CA ASP A 68 1.06 12.96 2.94
C ASP A 68 2.25 12.71 2.00
N LEU A 69 2.22 13.29 0.81
CA LEU A 69 3.25 13.05 -0.21
C LEU A 69 4.63 13.62 0.15
N VAL A 70 4.72 14.69 0.96
CA VAL A 70 5.91 15.55 1.04
C VAL A 70 6.25 16.08 2.44
N THR A 71 5.25 16.28 3.31
CA THR A 71 5.39 17.10 4.52
C THR A 71 6.52 16.63 5.45
N LEU A 72 6.73 15.32 5.59
CA LEU A 72 7.79 14.77 6.46
C LEU A 72 9.20 14.87 5.87
N ALA A 73 9.36 15.31 4.61
CA ALA A 73 10.66 15.62 4.01
C ALA A 73 10.83 17.12 3.69
N ASP A 74 9.73 17.77 3.29
CA ASP A 74 9.67 19.20 2.95
C ASP A 74 8.34 19.80 3.43
N PRO A 75 8.25 20.27 4.67
CA PRO A 75 7.01 20.83 5.24
C PRO A 75 6.52 22.09 4.53
N THR A 76 7.36 22.74 3.73
CA THR A 76 7.02 23.95 2.96
C THR A 76 6.56 23.65 1.54
N ASN A 77 6.53 22.38 1.14
CA ASN A 77 6.20 21.96 -0.20
C ASN A 77 4.76 22.33 -0.59
N ARG A 78 4.61 22.89 -1.79
CA ARG A 78 3.31 23.29 -2.33
C ARG A 78 2.32 22.14 -2.56
N HIS A 79 2.80 20.88 -2.60
CA HIS A 79 1.98 19.68 -2.74
C HIS A 79 1.60 19.04 -1.41
N SER A 80 1.75 19.76 -0.27
CA SER A 80 1.33 19.27 1.04
C SER A 80 -0.20 19.14 1.16
N PHE A 81 -0.66 18.23 2.00
CA PHE A 81 -2.09 18.07 2.30
C PHE A 81 -2.71 19.36 2.87
N LEU A 82 -1.97 20.11 3.67
CA LEU A 82 -2.44 21.39 4.20
C LEU A 82 -2.64 22.43 3.09
N ASN A 83 -1.77 22.47 2.09
CA ASN A 83 -1.95 23.36 0.94
C ASN A 83 -3.16 22.96 0.10
N TYR A 84 -3.36 21.65 -0.13
CA TYR A 84 -4.59 21.13 -0.74
C TYR A 84 -5.85 21.59 -0.01
N LEU A 85 -5.88 21.44 1.32
CA LEU A 85 -7.01 21.91 2.14
C LEU A 85 -7.23 23.42 2.02
N LYS A 86 -6.14 24.20 1.92
CA LYS A 86 -6.21 25.65 1.75
C LYS A 86 -6.79 26.03 0.40
N GLU A 87 -6.26 25.45 -0.68
CA GLU A 87 -6.71 25.75 -2.06
C GLU A 87 -8.14 25.27 -2.32
N SER A 88 -8.54 24.14 -1.73
CA SER A 88 -9.91 23.62 -1.86
C SER A 88 -10.93 24.28 -0.90
N GLY A 89 -10.50 25.25 -0.10
CA GLY A 89 -11.37 25.95 0.85
C GLY A 89 -11.79 25.11 2.07
N ARG A 90 -11.09 24.01 2.34
CA ARG A 90 -11.45 23.02 3.36
C ARG A 90 -10.64 23.10 4.64
N ILE A 91 -9.66 23.99 4.73
CA ILE A 91 -8.73 24.03 5.87
C ILE A 91 -9.45 24.29 7.21
N TYR A 92 -10.43 25.20 7.25
CA TYR A 92 -11.20 25.45 8.47
C TYR A 92 -12.18 24.31 8.82
N PRO A 93 -12.97 23.75 7.89
CA PRO A 93 -13.74 22.54 8.16
C PRO A 93 -12.90 21.38 8.70
N PHE A 94 -11.71 21.17 8.15
CA PHE A 94 -10.78 20.14 8.63
C PHE A 94 -10.27 20.46 10.04
N TYR A 95 -9.90 21.71 10.31
CA TYR A 95 -9.48 22.15 11.64
C TYR A 95 -10.57 21.94 12.69
N ILE A 96 -11.83 22.34 12.38
CA ILE A 96 -12.97 22.20 13.30
C ILE A 96 -13.32 20.74 13.58
N ARG A 97 -13.01 19.83 12.64
CA ARG A 97 -13.22 18.40 12.82
C ARG A 97 -12.39 17.83 13.98
N GLU A 98 -11.27 18.45 14.33
CA GLU A 98 -10.36 18.03 15.42
C GLU A 98 -9.93 16.56 15.36
N ASP A 99 -9.81 16.02 14.13
CA ASP A 99 -9.38 14.65 13.87
C ASP A 99 -8.28 14.66 12.81
N PHE A 100 -7.12 14.14 13.19
CA PHE A 100 -5.93 14.12 12.33
C PHE A 100 -5.97 13.05 11.25
N TYR A 101 -6.90 12.10 11.31
CA TYR A 101 -7.05 11.03 10.34
C TYR A 101 -7.97 11.46 9.21
N ALA A 102 -7.39 11.74 8.03
CA ALA A 102 -8.18 12.16 6.88
C ALA A 102 -9.15 11.06 6.42
N LEU A 103 -10.32 11.47 5.93
CA LEU A 103 -11.20 10.53 5.23
C LEU A 103 -10.47 9.98 4.00
N ARG A 104 -10.64 8.69 3.72
CA ARG A 104 -10.02 8.05 2.55
C ARG A 104 -10.42 8.73 1.24
N ALA A 105 -11.68 9.15 1.12
CA ALA A 105 -12.16 9.93 -0.01
C ALA A 105 -11.47 11.29 -0.14
N GLU A 106 -11.23 12.00 0.96
CA GLU A 106 -10.51 13.29 0.96
C GLU A 106 -9.04 13.12 0.59
N TYR A 107 -8.39 12.05 1.09
CA TYR A 107 -7.03 11.72 0.69
C TYR A 107 -6.93 11.38 -0.81
N ASN A 108 -7.88 10.62 -1.36
CA ASN A 108 -7.94 10.36 -2.79
C ASN A 108 -8.12 11.65 -3.62
N ASN A 109 -8.93 12.59 -3.15
CA ASN A 109 -9.07 13.90 -3.79
C ASN A 109 -7.78 14.71 -3.73
N TYR A 110 -7.07 14.64 -2.61
CA TYR A 110 -5.73 15.22 -2.45
C TYR A 110 -4.72 14.64 -3.46
N LEU A 111 -4.68 13.32 -3.60
CA LEU A 111 -3.80 12.67 -4.57
C LEU A 111 -4.11 13.10 -6.01
N ARG A 112 -5.39 13.20 -6.38
CA ARG A 112 -5.82 13.71 -7.69
C ARG A 112 -5.39 15.15 -7.89
N TRP A 113 -5.63 16.01 -6.89
CA TRP A 113 -5.23 17.40 -6.91
C TRP A 113 -3.71 17.58 -7.11
N ALA A 114 -2.90 16.77 -6.45
CA ALA A 114 -1.46 16.77 -6.63
C ALA A 114 -1.05 16.26 -8.02
N ALA A 115 -1.61 15.13 -8.47
CA ALA A 115 -1.30 14.52 -9.76
C ALA A 115 -1.60 15.47 -10.93
N GLU A 116 -2.72 16.22 -10.89
CA GLU A 116 -3.09 17.21 -11.91
C GLU A 116 -2.11 18.39 -12.02
N ARG A 117 -1.36 18.66 -10.96
CA ARG A 117 -0.38 19.78 -10.88
C ARG A 117 1.04 19.37 -11.19
N LEU A 118 1.33 18.09 -11.21
CA LEU A 118 2.65 17.53 -11.46
C LEU A 118 2.84 17.27 -12.97
N ALA A 119 3.51 18.16 -13.65
CA ALA A 119 3.75 18.05 -15.10
C ALA A 119 4.56 16.79 -15.50
N SER A 120 5.27 16.19 -14.54
CA SER A 120 6.04 14.97 -14.71
C SER A 120 5.21 13.68 -14.61
N VAL A 121 3.89 13.76 -14.30
CA VAL A 121 3.03 12.57 -14.17
C VAL A 121 2.16 12.42 -15.41
N ARG A 122 2.13 11.22 -15.97
CA ARG A 122 1.31 10.89 -17.15
C ARG A 122 0.49 9.63 -16.93
N PHE A 123 -0.80 9.74 -17.17
CA PHE A 123 -1.77 8.64 -17.10
C PHE A 123 -2.01 8.01 -18.46
N GLY A 124 -2.60 6.80 -18.49
CA GLY A 124 -2.83 6.06 -19.73
C GLY A 124 -1.54 5.62 -20.42
N GLN A 125 -0.47 5.44 -19.67
CA GLN A 125 0.87 5.08 -20.13
C GLN A 125 1.30 3.77 -19.51
N ARG A 126 1.08 2.66 -20.21
CA ARG A 126 1.40 1.32 -19.71
C ARG A 126 2.79 0.89 -20.18
N VAL A 127 3.71 0.73 -19.26
CA VAL A 127 5.02 0.12 -19.56
C VAL A 127 4.81 -1.39 -19.77
N VAL A 128 5.21 -1.88 -20.94
CA VAL A 128 5.03 -3.29 -21.35
C VAL A 128 6.34 -4.05 -21.48
N SER A 129 7.45 -3.37 -21.72
CA SER A 129 8.78 -3.95 -21.72
C SER A 129 9.84 -2.96 -21.26
N ALA A 130 10.95 -3.49 -20.76
CA ALA A 130 12.16 -2.75 -20.44
C ALA A 130 13.38 -3.47 -21.00
N SER A 131 14.30 -2.72 -21.58
CA SER A 131 15.61 -3.20 -22.02
C SER A 131 16.69 -2.26 -21.52
N PHE A 132 17.94 -2.74 -21.47
CA PHE A 132 19.08 -1.96 -21.01
C PHE A 132 20.26 -2.11 -21.99
N GLU A 133 20.77 -0.98 -22.46
CA GLU A 133 21.91 -0.93 -23.32
C GLU A 133 22.72 0.35 -23.09
N ALA A 134 24.05 0.24 -23.07
CA ALA A 134 24.98 1.37 -22.96
C ALA A 134 24.66 2.34 -21.80
N GLY A 135 24.23 1.82 -20.63
CA GLY A 135 23.93 2.64 -19.45
C GLY A 135 22.54 3.31 -19.45
N VAL A 136 21.67 2.92 -20.38
CA VAL A 136 20.32 3.52 -20.56
C VAL A 136 19.27 2.43 -20.62
N TYR A 137 18.21 2.62 -19.84
CA TYR A 137 16.96 1.85 -19.95
C TYR A 137 16.10 2.42 -21.08
N THR A 138 15.57 1.55 -21.91
CA THR A 138 14.52 1.87 -22.89
C THR A 138 13.25 1.15 -22.49
N LEU A 139 12.21 1.93 -22.18
CA LEU A 139 10.89 1.44 -21.83
C LEU A 139 9.97 1.53 -23.06
N GLU A 140 9.31 0.45 -23.39
CA GLU A 140 8.21 0.45 -24.36
C GLU A 140 6.90 0.74 -23.62
N VAL A 141 6.17 1.75 -24.09
CA VAL A 141 4.99 2.30 -23.42
C VAL A 141 3.81 2.28 -24.37
N GLU A 142 2.78 1.52 -24.03
CA GLU A 142 1.47 1.53 -24.70
C GLU A 142 0.59 2.67 -24.18
N HIS A 143 -0.10 3.34 -25.10
CA HIS A 143 -1.08 4.40 -24.83
C HIS A 143 -2.13 4.44 -25.96
N ASP A 144 -3.19 5.25 -25.82
CA ASP A 144 -4.31 5.32 -26.77
C ASP A 144 -3.86 5.66 -28.22
N GLY A 145 -2.73 6.36 -28.38
CA GLY A 145 -2.15 6.71 -29.68
C GLY A 145 -1.21 5.64 -30.26
N GLY A 146 -1.04 4.48 -29.62
CA GLY A 146 -0.13 3.40 -30.04
C GLY A 146 0.98 3.14 -29.04
N THR A 147 2.19 2.84 -29.52
CA THR A 147 3.36 2.53 -28.69
C THR A 147 4.43 3.61 -28.88
N SER A 148 5.08 3.99 -27.79
CA SER A 148 6.20 4.92 -27.78
C SER A 148 7.35 4.37 -26.94
N GLN A 149 8.52 5.00 -27.04
CA GLN A 149 9.68 4.65 -26.21
C GLN A 149 10.06 5.81 -25.31
N VAL A 150 10.42 5.47 -24.06
CA VAL A 150 10.95 6.40 -23.06
C VAL A 150 12.32 5.90 -22.61
N ARG A 151 13.32 6.77 -22.65
CA ARG A 151 14.71 6.46 -22.30
C ARG A 151 15.08 7.10 -20.97
N THR A 152 15.74 6.36 -20.10
CA THR A 152 16.11 6.85 -18.76
C THR A 152 17.37 6.18 -18.23
N ARG A 153 18.05 6.85 -17.30
CA ARG A 153 19.20 6.28 -16.59
C ARG A 153 18.80 5.41 -15.41
N ARG A 154 17.63 5.64 -14.82
CA ARG A 154 17.19 4.95 -13.60
C ARG A 154 15.70 4.66 -13.65
N LEU A 155 15.30 3.61 -12.91
CA LEU A 155 13.91 3.22 -12.71
C LEU A 155 13.52 3.38 -11.24
N VAL A 156 12.30 3.87 -10.97
CA VAL A 156 11.70 3.91 -9.64
C VAL A 156 10.40 3.12 -9.70
N LEU A 157 10.44 1.88 -9.20
CA LEU A 157 9.35 0.91 -9.30
C LEU A 157 8.34 1.13 -8.17
N GLY A 158 7.24 1.81 -8.46
CA GLY A 158 6.11 2.03 -7.54
C GLY A 158 4.83 1.36 -8.05
N THR A 159 4.94 0.13 -8.58
CA THR A 159 3.84 -0.59 -9.25
C THR A 159 2.78 -1.13 -8.29
N GLY A 160 3.00 -0.95 -6.98
CA GLY A 160 2.05 -1.34 -5.94
C GLY A 160 1.91 -2.84 -5.75
N THR A 161 0.79 -3.22 -5.13
CA THR A 161 0.47 -4.62 -4.81
C THR A 161 -0.78 -5.07 -5.56
N THR A 162 -0.91 -6.37 -5.75
CA THR A 162 -2.06 -7.01 -6.42
C THR A 162 -2.92 -7.78 -5.41
N PRO A 163 -4.22 -7.96 -5.67
CA PRO A 163 -5.09 -8.79 -4.83
C PRO A 163 -4.50 -10.17 -4.56
N GLU A 164 -4.43 -10.55 -3.28
CA GLU A 164 -3.99 -11.89 -2.88
C GLU A 164 -5.21 -12.81 -2.78
N VAL A 165 -5.26 -13.80 -3.64
CA VAL A 165 -6.36 -14.79 -3.66
C VAL A 165 -5.84 -16.11 -3.13
N PRO A 166 -6.45 -16.67 -2.06
CA PRO A 166 -6.08 -17.98 -1.54
C PRO A 166 -6.11 -19.06 -2.65
N PRO A 167 -5.19 -20.03 -2.64
CA PRO A 167 -5.19 -21.10 -3.63
C PRO A 167 -6.56 -21.78 -3.79
N ALA A 168 -7.24 -22.04 -2.68
CA ALA A 168 -8.57 -22.65 -2.63
C ALA A 168 -9.67 -21.86 -3.37
N ALA A 169 -9.45 -20.57 -3.67
CA ALA A 169 -10.47 -19.71 -4.28
C ALA A 169 -10.09 -19.18 -5.68
N ARG A 170 -8.90 -19.50 -6.21
CA ARG A 170 -8.43 -18.93 -7.47
C ARG A 170 -9.28 -19.29 -8.66
N ASP A 171 -9.58 -20.57 -8.82
CA ASP A 171 -10.38 -21.08 -9.95
C ASP A 171 -11.83 -20.59 -9.83
N ALA A 172 -12.39 -20.64 -8.61
CA ALA A 172 -13.72 -20.15 -8.31
C ALA A 172 -13.89 -18.66 -8.63
N LEU A 173 -12.92 -17.82 -8.21
CA LEU A 173 -12.94 -16.37 -8.49
C LEU A 173 -12.81 -16.09 -9.99
N SER A 174 -11.99 -16.84 -10.71
CA SER A 174 -11.82 -16.73 -12.16
C SER A 174 -13.13 -17.08 -12.88
N ALA A 175 -13.77 -18.18 -12.51
CA ALA A 175 -15.05 -18.61 -13.07
C ALA A 175 -16.20 -17.62 -12.77
N ALA A 176 -16.25 -17.06 -11.57
CA ALA A 176 -17.28 -16.10 -11.16
C ALA A 176 -17.25 -14.78 -11.95
N ARG A 177 -16.10 -14.41 -12.52
CA ARG A 177 -15.95 -13.20 -13.34
C ARG A 177 -16.51 -13.34 -14.76
N THR A 178 -16.69 -14.56 -15.25
CA THR A 178 -17.07 -14.85 -16.63
C THR A 178 -18.47 -15.43 -16.77
N GLY A 179 -19.15 -15.81 -15.65
CA GLY A 179 -20.44 -16.50 -15.64
C GLY A 179 -21.55 -15.76 -14.93
N ASP A 180 -22.81 -16.17 -15.19
CA ASP A 180 -24.01 -15.77 -14.43
C ASP A 180 -24.12 -16.61 -13.14
N THR A 181 -23.11 -16.48 -12.28
CA THR A 181 -22.96 -17.25 -11.05
C THR A 181 -23.27 -16.40 -9.81
N ALA A 182 -23.35 -17.04 -8.65
CA ALA A 182 -23.40 -16.35 -7.36
C ALA A 182 -22.19 -15.38 -7.24
N PRO A 183 -22.35 -14.16 -6.70
CA PRO A 183 -21.25 -13.22 -6.58
C PRO A 183 -20.11 -13.77 -5.73
N LEU A 184 -18.91 -13.80 -6.31
CA LEU A 184 -17.66 -14.04 -5.61
C LEU A 184 -16.68 -12.95 -6.06
N VAL A 185 -16.26 -12.10 -5.15
CA VAL A 185 -15.43 -10.94 -5.46
C VAL A 185 -14.26 -10.82 -4.48
N HIS A 186 -13.18 -10.18 -4.93
CA HIS A 186 -12.17 -9.70 -4.01
C HIS A 186 -12.54 -8.32 -3.48
N SER A 187 -12.11 -7.94 -2.26
CA SER A 187 -12.39 -6.62 -1.69
C SER A 187 -11.96 -5.45 -2.58
N SER A 188 -11.00 -5.67 -3.48
CA SER A 188 -10.57 -4.65 -4.47
C SER A 188 -11.68 -4.18 -5.44
N THR A 189 -12.78 -4.91 -5.56
CA THR A 189 -13.94 -4.55 -6.40
C THR A 189 -15.24 -4.45 -5.59
N TYR A 190 -15.17 -4.56 -4.27
CA TYR A 190 -16.35 -4.65 -3.40
C TYR A 190 -17.36 -3.53 -3.65
N ARG A 191 -16.92 -2.27 -3.76
CA ARG A 191 -17.81 -1.12 -3.96
C ARG A 191 -18.66 -1.25 -5.23
N THR A 192 -18.08 -1.79 -6.30
CA THR A 192 -18.79 -2.00 -7.58
C THR A 192 -19.85 -3.09 -7.47
N ASP A 193 -19.59 -4.13 -6.67
CA ASP A 193 -20.47 -5.28 -6.53
C ASP A 193 -21.39 -5.18 -5.29
N ARG A 194 -21.31 -4.10 -4.52
CA ARG A 194 -21.96 -3.91 -3.21
C ARG A 194 -23.45 -4.23 -3.24
N ASP A 195 -24.20 -3.63 -4.16
CA ASP A 195 -25.66 -3.81 -4.23
C ASP A 195 -26.04 -5.24 -4.63
N ARG A 196 -25.27 -5.83 -5.54
CA ARG A 196 -25.43 -7.24 -5.94
C ARG A 196 -25.16 -8.19 -4.79
N LEU A 197 -24.18 -7.89 -3.94
CA LEU A 197 -23.89 -8.65 -2.72
C LEU A 197 -25.01 -8.48 -1.69
N ARG A 198 -25.40 -7.24 -1.37
CA ARG A 198 -26.45 -6.92 -0.38
C ARG A 198 -27.82 -7.56 -0.69
N SER A 199 -28.11 -7.87 -1.95
CA SER A 199 -29.34 -8.57 -2.36
C SER A 199 -29.36 -10.05 -2.02
N ARG A 200 -28.27 -10.63 -1.49
CA ARG A 200 -28.15 -12.07 -1.23
C ARG A 200 -28.55 -12.42 0.20
N ARG A 201 -29.13 -13.63 0.38
CA ARG A 201 -29.61 -14.05 1.69
C ARG A 201 -28.50 -14.51 2.64
N ARG A 202 -27.48 -15.20 2.13
CA ARG A 202 -26.38 -15.71 2.94
C ARG A 202 -25.05 -15.26 2.37
N LEU A 203 -24.33 -14.44 3.13
CA LEU A 203 -23.08 -13.81 2.70
C LEU A 203 -21.92 -14.26 3.58
N ALA A 204 -20.73 -14.36 2.98
CA ALA A 204 -19.50 -14.58 3.73
C ALA A 204 -18.45 -13.50 3.39
N VAL A 205 -17.76 -13.03 4.42
CA VAL A 205 -16.53 -12.22 4.31
C VAL A 205 -15.37 -13.07 4.81
N VAL A 206 -14.34 -13.25 3.97
CA VAL A 206 -13.15 -14.04 4.30
C VAL A 206 -11.94 -13.11 4.41
N GLY A 207 -11.39 -12.98 5.61
CA GLY A 207 -10.24 -12.12 5.89
C GLY A 207 -10.20 -11.63 7.33
N SER A 208 -9.05 -11.08 7.77
CA SER A 208 -8.83 -10.62 9.15
C SER A 208 -8.35 -9.18 9.28
N GLY A 209 -8.10 -8.50 8.16
CA GLY A 209 -7.54 -7.13 8.18
C GLY A 209 -8.61 -6.05 8.07
N GLN A 210 -8.15 -4.79 7.96
CA GLN A 210 -9.00 -3.60 7.87
C GLN A 210 -10.07 -3.71 6.78
N SER A 211 -9.70 -4.15 5.56
CA SER A 211 -10.69 -4.29 4.47
C SER A 211 -11.78 -5.31 4.77
N ALA A 212 -11.47 -6.39 5.49
CA ALA A 212 -12.47 -7.37 5.90
C ALA A 212 -13.45 -6.78 6.91
N ALA A 213 -12.95 -6.03 7.90
CA ALA A 213 -13.75 -5.35 8.90
C ALA A 213 -14.67 -4.28 8.29
N GLU A 214 -14.15 -3.46 7.38
CA GLU A 214 -14.92 -2.43 6.67
C GLU A 214 -16.04 -3.05 5.81
N VAL A 215 -15.74 -4.09 5.05
CA VAL A 215 -16.74 -4.82 4.27
C VAL A 215 -17.79 -5.47 5.18
N PHE A 216 -17.35 -6.08 6.29
CA PHE A 216 -18.26 -6.70 7.24
C PHE A 216 -19.18 -5.67 7.91
N ALA A 217 -18.65 -4.53 8.38
CA ALA A 217 -19.42 -3.46 8.98
C ALA A 217 -20.45 -2.87 7.98
N ASP A 218 -20.04 -2.66 6.74
CA ASP A 218 -20.91 -2.15 5.69
C ASP A 218 -22.06 -3.11 5.34
N LEU A 219 -21.79 -4.39 5.28
CA LEU A 219 -22.82 -5.42 5.07
C LEU A 219 -23.71 -5.57 6.30
N LEU A 220 -23.14 -5.56 7.50
CA LEU A 220 -23.88 -5.65 8.77
C LEU A 220 -24.84 -4.47 8.95
N GLY A 221 -24.43 -3.25 8.58
CA GLY A 221 -25.27 -2.05 8.64
C GLY A 221 -26.52 -2.13 7.78
N GLY A 222 -26.46 -2.84 6.66
CA GLY A 222 -27.59 -3.06 5.75
C GLY A 222 -28.25 -4.43 5.82
N LEU A 223 -27.90 -5.26 6.83
CA LEU A 223 -28.37 -6.64 6.92
C LEU A 223 -29.87 -6.70 7.27
N GLY A 224 -30.66 -7.31 6.39
CA GLY A 224 -32.09 -7.57 6.61
C GLY A 224 -32.36 -8.78 7.52
N ASP A 225 -33.61 -8.91 7.99
CA ASP A 225 -34.00 -9.94 8.97
C ASP A 225 -33.94 -11.37 8.39
N ASP A 226 -34.07 -11.53 7.09
CA ASP A 226 -34.01 -12.81 6.37
C ASP A 226 -32.61 -13.14 5.84
N GLN A 227 -31.61 -12.34 6.17
CA GLN A 227 -30.23 -12.49 5.71
C GLN A 227 -29.34 -13.03 6.82
N GLU A 228 -28.30 -13.79 6.45
CA GLU A 228 -27.23 -14.30 7.33
C GLU A 228 -25.88 -13.78 6.84
N LEU A 229 -25.03 -13.32 7.78
CA LEU A 229 -23.69 -12.81 7.49
C LEU A 229 -22.63 -13.61 8.28
N LEU A 230 -21.64 -14.11 7.56
CA LEU A 230 -20.51 -14.82 8.14
C LEU A 230 -19.23 -13.98 7.99
N TRP A 231 -18.41 -13.95 9.04
CA TRP A 231 -17.05 -13.40 8.97
C TRP A 231 -16.05 -14.50 9.36
N ILE A 232 -15.20 -14.87 8.43
CA ILE A 232 -14.32 -16.03 8.52
C ILE A 232 -12.87 -15.57 8.44
N THR A 233 -12.05 -15.97 9.42
CA THR A 233 -10.62 -15.69 9.39
C THR A 233 -9.78 -16.84 9.90
N ARG A 234 -8.67 -17.13 9.19
CA ARG A 234 -7.64 -18.08 9.66
C ARG A 234 -6.82 -17.55 10.86
N SER A 235 -6.92 -16.24 11.11
CA SER A 235 -6.27 -15.62 12.27
C SER A 235 -6.89 -16.19 13.57
N PRO A 236 -6.11 -16.44 14.62
CA PRO A 236 -6.64 -16.97 15.87
C PRO A 236 -7.61 -16.01 16.57
N ARG A 237 -7.64 -14.76 16.17
CA ARG A 237 -8.54 -13.73 16.68
C ARG A 237 -8.75 -12.61 15.66
N PHE A 238 -9.80 -11.82 15.84
CA PHE A 238 -9.95 -10.49 15.26
C PHE A 238 -9.11 -9.53 16.09
N PHE A 239 -8.00 -9.03 15.53
CA PHE A 239 -7.00 -8.28 16.30
C PHE A 239 -6.91 -6.82 15.86
N PRO A 240 -6.72 -5.89 16.80
CA PRO A 240 -6.53 -4.49 16.49
C PRO A 240 -5.17 -4.23 15.85
N LEU A 241 -5.09 -3.13 15.11
CA LEU A 241 -3.82 -2.50 14.77
C LEU A 241 -3.17 -1.98 16.05
N GLU A 242 -1.93 -2.37 16.29
CA GLU A 242 -1.14 -1.86 17.42
C GLU A 242 -0.60 -0.47 17.05
N TYR A 243 -1.32 0.56 17.47
CA TYR A 243 -1.03 1.94 17.13
C TYR A 243 -0.78 2.78 18.38
N THR A 244 0.17 2.34 19.22
CA THR A 244 0.63 3.09 20.38
C THR A 244 1.90 3.89 20.05
N LYS A 245 2.18 4.96 20.82
CA LYS A 245 3.28 5.87 20.51
C LYS A 245 4.64 5.16 20.50
N LEU A 246 4.90 4.26 21.45
CA LEU A 246 6.14 3.49 21.48
C LEU A 246 6.22 2.46 20.33
N THR A 247 5.10 1.90 19.91
CA THR A 247 5.07 1.02 18.73
C THR A 247 5.33 1.79 17.45
N LEU A 248 4.82 3.03 17.35
CA LEU A 248 5.06 3.91 16.20
C LEU A 248 6.52 4.32 16.04
N GLU A 249 7.32 4.32 17.10
CA GLU A 249 8.78 4.54 16.99
C GLU A 249 9.49 3.46 16.16
N MET A 250 8.88 2.29 15.98
CA MET A 250 9.38 1.27 15.05
C MET A 250 9.18 1.66 13.57
N THR A 251 8.44 2.74 13.30
CA THR A 251 8.33 3.38 11.98
C THR A 251 9.38 4.49 11.91
N SER A 252 10.65 4.10 11.93
CA SER A 252 11.80 5.02 12.04
C SER A 252 12.99 4.55 11.21
N PRO A 253 13.90 5.47 10.83
CA PRO A 253 15.13 5.12 10.12
C PRO A 253 16.00 4.12 10.87
N GLU A 254 16.16 4.28 12.19
CA GLU A 254 16.94 3.38 13.02
C GLU A 254 16.33 1.98 13.15
N TYR A 255 15.01 1.87 13.15
CA TYR A 255 14.37 0.54 13.08
C TYR A 255 14.59 -0.12 11.73
N ILE A 256 14.56 0.65 10.63
CA ILE A 256 14.90 0.14 9.30
C ILE A 256 16.35 -0.37 9.29
N ASP A 257 17.31 0.41 9.84
CA ASP A 257 18.71 -0.01 9.93
C ASP A 257 18.87 -1.32 10.68
N HIS A 258 18.21 -1.41 11.85
CA HIS A 258 18.20 -2.62 12.67
C HIS A 258 17.57 -3.81 11.94
N PHE A 259 16.37 -3.63 11.36
CA PHE A 259 15.67 -4.70 10.65
C PHE A 259 16.46 -5.18 9.43
N HIS A 260 16.98 -4.26 8.62
CA HIS A 260 17.76 -4.57 7.43
C HIS A 260 19.05 -5.34 7.74
N SER A 261 19.70 -5.04 8.87
CA SER A 261 20.93 -5.72 9.30
C SER A 261 20.75 -7.15 9.78
N MET A 262 19.50 -7.58 10.04
CA MET A 262 19.23 -8.94 10.51
C MET A 262 19.36 -9.98 9.40
N PRO A 263 19.68 -11.24 9.75
CA PRO A 263 19.56 -12.37 8.82
C PRO A 263 18.12 -12.49 8.28
N GLN A 264 18.00 -12.92 7.02
CA GLN A 264 16.71 -13.05 6.32
C GLN A 264 15.68 -13.87 7.11
N GLU A 265 16.08 -15.00 7.68
CA GLU A 265 15.19 -15.87 8.48
C GLU A 265 14.58 -15.10 9.67
N ARG A 266 15.37 -14.22 10.31
CA ARG A 266 14.90 -13.41 11.44
C ARG A 266 13.92 -12.34 10.96
N ARG A 267 14.20 -11.68 9.85
CA ARG A 267 13.30 -10.70 9.23
C ARG A 267 11.96 -11.34 8.85
N ASP A 268 11.99 -12.52 8.25
CA ASP A 268 10.78 -13.27 7.87
C ASP A 268 9.95 -13.68 9.10
N LEU A 269 10.61 -14.13 10.17
CA LEU A 269 9.93 -14.43 11.44
C LEU A 269 9.26 -13.19 12.02
N LEU A 270 9.94 -12.04 12.05
CA LEU A 270 9.36 -10.79 12.55
C LEU A 270 8.16 -10.34 11.70
N ASN A 271 8.28 -10.35 10.37
CA ASN A 271 7.16 -10.04 9.48
C ASN A 271 5.95 -10.97 9.66
N ALA A 272 6.19 -12.24 10.00
CA ALA A 272 5.14 -13.22 10.26
C ALA A 272 4.44 -13.00 11.62
N THR A 273 5.20 -12.60 12.65
CA THR A 273 4.72 -12.47 14.04
C THR A 273 4.21 -11.07 14.39
N GLN A 274 4.71 -10.03 13.71
CA GLN A 274 4.37 -8.63 13.95
C GLN A 274 3.25 -8.10 13.05
N LYS A 275 2.37 -8.95 12.56
CA LYS A 275 1.26 -8.55 11.65
C LYS A 275 0.34 -7.50 12.24
N SER A 276 0.17 -7.46 13.55
CA SER A 276 -0.63 -6.45 14.26
C SER A 276 -0.11 -5.01 14.06
N LEU A 277 1.16 -4.84 13.71
CA LEU A 277 1.75 -3.50 13.47
C LEU A 277 1.31 -2.85 12.15
N PHE A 278 0.82 -3.65 11.17
CA PHE A 278 0.49 -3.11 9.82
C PHE A 278 -0.69 -3.81 9.11
N LYS A 279 -1.27 -4.85 9.71
CA LYS A 279 -2.40 -5.61 9.15
C LYS A 279 -3.58 -5.76 10.10
N GLY A 280 -3.55 -5.09 11.25
CA GLY A 280 -4.64 -5.09 12.21
C GLY A 280 -5.83 -4.25 11.75
N ILE A 281 -6.91 -4.34 12.50
CA ILE A 281 -8.14 -3.56 12.31
C ILE A 281 -8.05 -2.32 13.20
N ASN A 282 -8.49 -1.17 12.72
CA ASN A 282 -8.64 0.01 13.57
C ASN A 282 -9.49 -0.32 14.79
N ALA A 283 -9.04 0.07 16.00
CA ALA A 283 -9.70 -0.29 17.25
C ALA A 283 -11.12 0.28 17.34
N ASP A 284 -11.34 1.49 16.82
CA ASP A 284 -12.67 2.12 16.82
C ASP A 284 -13.64 1.35 15.94
N LEU A 285 -13.18 0.85 14.78
CA LEU A 285 -14.01 0.01 13.90
C LEU A 285 -14.37 -1.33 14.56
N ILE A 286 -13.45 -1.95 15.32
CA ILE A 286 -13.77 -3.16 16.10
C ILE A 286 -14.87 -2.86 17.12
N ASN A 287 -14.74 -1.73 17.85
CA ASN A 287 -15.72 -1.31 18.85
C ASN A 287 -17.09 -1.00 18.20
N GLU A 288 -17.08 -0.32 17.05
CA GLU A 288 -18.30 -0.04 16.29
C GLU A 288 -19.00 -1.35 15.83
N ILE A 289 -18.25 -2.28 15.25
CA ILE A 289 -18.80 -3.59 14.85
C ILE A 289 -19.40 -4.32 16.05
N HIS A 290 -18.71 -4.33 17.21
CA HIS A 290 -19.24 -4.96 18.40
C HIS A 290 -20.51 -4.28 18.88
N GLU A 291 -20.58 -2.96 18.88
CA GLU A 291 -21.76 -2.20 19.26
C GLU A 291 -22.95 -2.47 18.31
N MET A 292 -22.70 -2.60 16.99
CA MET A 292 -23.73 -2.99 16.04
C MET A 292 -24.29 -4.39 16.31
N LEU A 293 -23.43 -5.35 16.63
CA LEU A 293 -23.80 -6.72 17.01
C LEU A 293 -24.60 -6.72 18.32
N TYR A 294 -24.14 -5.95 19.32
CA TYR A 294 -24.80 -5.84 20.61
C TYR A 294 -26.21 -5.28 20.46
N ARG A 295 -26.40 -4.18 19.73
CA ARG A 295 -27.73 -3.60 19.47
C ARG A 295 -28.68 -4.61 18.84
N ARG A 296 -28.23 -5.35 17.84
CA ARG A 296 -29.04 -6.39 17.21
C ARG A 296 -29.38 -7.53 18.18
N SER A 297 -28.51 -7.86 19.11
CA SER A 297 -28.75 -8.94 20.08
C SER A 297 -29.82 -8.60 21.12
N VAL A 298 -30.16 -7.33 21.31
CA VAL A 298 -31.23 -6.89 22.22
C VAL A 298 -32.61 -7.34 21.70
N GLU A 299 -32.78 -7.41 20.38
CA GLU A 299 -34.04 -7.83 19.74
C GLU A 299 -34.09 -9.35 19.44
N GLY A 300 -33.02 -10.07 19.71
CA GLY A 300 -32.89 -11.49 19.47
C GLY A 300 -31.48 -11.88 19.02
N ALA A 301 -31.22 -13.17 18.80
CA ALA A 301 -29.93 -13.60 18.30
C ALA A 301 -29.71 -13.07 16.86
N PRO A 302 -28.68 -12.24 16.61
CA PRO A 302 -28.43 -11.74 15.27
C PRO A 302 -28.05 -12.90 14.33
N PRO A 303 -28.49 -12.88 13.06
CA PRO A 303 -28.15 -13.89 12.08
C PRO A 303 -26.70 -13.71 11.57
N VAL A 304 -25.74 -13.68 12.49
CA VAL A 304 -24.34 -13.40 12.23
C VAL A 304 -23.46 -14.44 12.89
N ARG A 305 -22.43 -14.89 12.19
CA ARG A 305 -21.43 -15.83 12.71
C ARG A 305 -20.02 -15.29 12.47
N LEU A 306 -19.23 -15.21 13.53
CA LEU A 306 -17.82 -14.84 13.48
C LEU A 306 -16.97 -16.09 13.74
N LEU A 307 -16.20 -16.53 12.74
CA LEU A 307 -15.39 -17.74 12.76
C LEU A 307 -13.90 -17.38 12.74
N ALA A 308 -13.31 -17.22 13.93
CA ALA A 308 -11.87 -17.07 14.09
C ALA A 308 -11.16 -18.44 13.99
N ALA A 309 -9.84 -18.44 13.90
CA ALA A 309 -9.00 -19.63 13.74
C ALA A 309 -9.50 -20.59 12.65
N THR A 310 -10.19 -20.08 11.62
CA THR A 310 -10.88 -20.89 10.61
C THR A 310 -10.37 -20.57 9.22
N SER A 311 -9.70 -21.53 8.57
CA SER A 311 -9.18 -21.40 7.21
C SER A 311 -10.19 -21.85 6.17
N LEU A 312 -10.15 -21.19 5.01
CA LEU A 312 -10.83 -21.62 3.79
C LEU A 312 -9.92 -22.61 3.07
N GLU A 313 -10.34 -23.88 3.00
CA GLU A 313 -9.60 -24.99 2.39
C GLU A 313 -10.08 -25.30 0.96
N SER A 314 -11.38 -25.11 0.68
CA SER A 314 -11.96 -25.25 -0.64
C SER A 314 -13.08 -24.25 -0.87
N LEU A 315 -13.34 -23.93 -2.14
CA LEU A 315 -14.44 -23.09 -2.58
C LEU A 315 -14.96 -23.64 -3.90
N GLU A 316 -16.12 -24.26 -3.86
CA GLU A 316 -16.72 -24.95 -4.99
C GLU A 316 -18.12 -24.42 -5.25
N GLN A 317 -18.59 -24.51 -6.49
CA GLN A 317 -19.95 -24.12 -6.84
C GLN A 317 -20.84 -25.36 -6.88
N ASP A 318 -21.96 -25.29 -6.18
CA ASP A 318 -23.00 -26.32 -6.20
C ASP A 318 -24.39 -25.66 -6.16
N GLY A 319 -25.26 -26.04 -7.11
CA GLY A 319 -26.64 -25.56 -7.16
C GLY A 319 -26.79 -24.03 -7.23
N GLY A 320 -25.84 -23.31 -7.83
CA GLY A 320 -25.86 -21.85 -7.91
C GLY A 320 -25.39 -21.14 -6.63
N ARG A 321 -24.86 -21.87 -5.65
CA ARG A 321 -24.29 -21.37 -4.39
C ARG A 321 -22.82 -21.73 -4.29
N TRP A 322 -22.07 -20.99 -3.45
CA TRP A 322 -20.72 -21.32 -3.09
C TRP A 322 -20.69 -22.22 -1.85
N GLN A 323 -19.99 -23.35 -1.94
CA GLN A 323 -19.72 -24.25 -0.81
C GLN A 323 -18.32 -23.94 -0.29
N LEU A 324 -18.24 -23.38 0.91
CA LEU A 324 -17.00 -23.06 1.60
C LEU A 324 -16.59 -24.26 2.46
N GLY A 325 -15.53 -24.98 2.06
CA GLY A 325 -14.88 -25.98 2.90
C GLY A 325 -13.96 -25.29 3.90
N LEU A 326 -14.29 -25.41 5.16
CA LEU A 326 -13.63 -24.70 6.28
C LEU A 326 -12.99 -25.68 7.24
N ARG A 327 -11.80 -25.31 7.78
CA ARG A 327 -11.11 -26.04 8.85
C ARG A 327 -10.81 -25.10 10.01
N ASN A 328 -11.24 -25.47 11.20
CA ASN A 328 -10.81 -24.80 12.42
C ASN A 328 -9.39 -25.24 12.79
N GLN A 329 -8.53 -24.27 13.12
CA GLN A 329 -7.11 -24.51 13.39
C GLN A 329 -6.84 -24.97 14.83
N ASP A 330 -7.78 -24.70 15.76
CA ASP A 330 -7.60 -25.01 17.17
C ASP A 330 -7.96 -26.47 17.48
N ASP A 331 -9.05 -26.98 16.89
CA ASP A 331 -9.55 -28.33 17.12
C ASP A 331 -9.45 -29.29 15.90
N GLY A 332 -9.03 -28.74 14.74
CA GLY A 332 -8.94 -29.50 13.49
C GLY A 332 -10.28 -29.84 12.85
N GLY A 333 -11.40 -29.40 13.44
CA GLY A 333 -12.76 -29.67 12.97
C GLY A 333 -12.98 -29.07 11.57
N THR A 334 -13.73 -29.81 10.74
CA THR A 334 -14.08 -29.39 9.38
C THR A 334 -15.57 -29.19 9.22
N GLN A 335 -15.98 -28.20 8.42
CA GLN A 335 -17.38 -27.98 8.06
C GLN A 335 -17.49 -27.44 6.64
N VAL A 336 -18.62 -27.68 6.00
CA VAL A 336 -18.97 -27.06 4.71
C VAL A 336 -20.15 -26.12 4.92
N ILE A 337 -20.01 -24.89 4.45
CA ILE A 337 -21.05 -23.87 4.56
C ILE A 337 -21.41 -23.35 3.17
N GLY A 338 -22.68 -23.53 2.77
CA GLY A 338 -23.21 -22.96 1.53
C GLY A 338 -23.58 -21.49 1.70
N VAL A 339 -23.12 -20.60 0.81
CA VAL A 339 -23.45 -19.18 0.79
C VAL A 339 -23.88 -18.72 -0.60
N ASP A 340 -24.69 -17.66 -0.66
CA ASP A 340 -25.19 -17.10 -1.92
C ASP A 340 -24.22 -16.04 -2.50
N ALA A 341 -23.29 -15.56 -1.69
CA ALA A 341 -22.21 -14.67 -2.13
C ALA A 341 -21.05 -14.69 -1.14
N ALA A 342 -19.83 -14.40 -1.64
CA ALA A 342 -18.66 -14.25 -0.78
C ALA A 342 -17.74 -13.11 -1.22
N VAL A 343 -17.12 -12.46 -0.23
CA VAL A 343 -16.09 -11.42 -0.42
C VAL A 343 -14.77 -11.95 0.14
N LEU A 344 -13.76 -12.03 -0.73
CA LEU A 344 -12.40 -12.37 -0.35
C LEU A 344 -11.66 -11.09 0.01
N ALA A 345 -11.64 -10.75 1.29
CA ALA A 345 -10.87 -9.63 1.83
C ALA A 345 -9.52 -10.12 2.36
N THR A 346 -8.81 -10.84 1.51
CA THR A 346 -7.61 -11.63 1.84
C THR A 346 -6.30 -10.87 1.66
N GLY A 347 -6.41 -9.56 1.38
CA GLY A 347 -5.30 -8.63 1.31
C GLY A 347 -4.63 -8.56 -0.06
N TYR A 348 -3.41 -8.07 -0.03
CA TYR A 348 -2.62 -7.80 -1.23
C TYR A 348 -1.19 -8.29 -1.04
N SER A 349 -0.53 -8.63 -2.15
CA SER A 349 0.89 -9.00 -2.18
C SER A 349 1.60 -8.32 -3.34
N TYR A 350 2.89 -8.08 -3.18
CA TYR A 350 3.74 -7.65 -4.29
C TYR A 350 3.88 -8.79 -5.29
N ARG A 351 3.74 -8.45 -6.56
CA ARG A 351 4.08 -9.34 -7.69
C ARG A 351 4.99 -8.58 -8.63
N GLU A 352 6.08 -9.22 -8.99
CA GLU A 352 7.03 -8.63 -9.93
C GLU A 352 6.35 -8.41 -11.29
N PRO A 353 6.43 -7.18 -11.82
CA PRO A 353 5.83 -6.87 -13.11
C PRO A 353 6.54 -7.59 -14.26
N SER A 354 5.77 -8.10 -15.24
CA SER A 354 6.29 -8.84 -16.38
C SER A 354 7.23 -8.05 -17.29
N PHE A 355 7.08 -6.73 -17.34
CA PHE A 355 7.96 -5.86 -18.15
C PHE A 355 9.42 -5.88 -17.68
N LEU A 356 9.70 -6.32 -16.45
CA LEU A 356 11.07 -6.46 -15.92
C LEU A 356 11.82 -7.68 -16.50
N ALA A 357 11.13 -8.59 -17.19
CA ALA A 357 11.76 -9.79 -17.75
C ALA A 357 12.95 -9.50 -18.68
N GLY A 358 12.89 -8.39 -19.46
CA GLY A 358 13.96 -7.98 -20.35
C GLY A 358 15.20 -7.39 -19.68
N ILE A 359 15.13 -7.14 -18.36
CA ILE A 359 16.24 -6.62 -17.52
C ILE A 359 16.44 -7.47 -16.26
N ALA A 360 16.00 -8.74 -16.27
CA ALA A 360 16.04 -9.61 -15.10
C ALA A 360 17.48 -9.86 -14.57
N ASP A 361 18.46 -9.83 -15.45
CA ASP A 361 19.90 -9.94 -15.16
C ASP A 361 20.47 -8.72 -14.41
N ARG A 362 19.71 -7.63 -14.36
CA ARG A 362 20.08 -6.41 -13.64
C ARG A 362 19.47 -6.33 -12.24
N LEU A 363 18.64 -7.28 -11.86
CA LEU A 363 17.96 -7.32 -10.56
C LEU A 363 18.73 -8.24 -9.60
N GLU A 364 19.18 -7.70 -8.49
CA GLU A 364 19.75 -8.49 -7.40
C GLU A 364 18.64 -9.25 -6.67
N ARG A 365 18.93 -10.52 -6.35
CA ARG A 365 17.95 -11.42 -5.74
C ARG A 365 18.52 -12.19 -4.57
N LEU A 366 17.68 -12.36 -3.56
CA LEU A 366 17.90 -13.30 -2.47
C LEU A 366 17.84 -14.77 -2.98
N PRO A 367 18.37 -15.72 -2.23
CA PRO A 367 18.32 -17.15 -2.61
C PRO A 367 16.92 -17.72 -2.86
N ASP A 368 15.90 -17.14 -2.29
CA ASP A 368 14.49 -17.52 -2.46
C ASP A 368 13.79 -16.83 -3.65
N GLY A 369 14.55 -16.04 -4.44
CA GLY A 369 14.10 -15.35 -5.64
C GLY A 369 13.47 -13.97 -5.41
N ARG A 370 13.24 -13.55 -4.14
CA ARG A 370 12.78 -12.18 -3.83
C ARG A 370 13.88 -11.18 -4.19
N LEU A 371 13.50 -9.93 -4.44
CA LEU A 371 14.42 -8.83 -4.71
C LEU A 371 15.34 -8.58 -3.50
N ASP A 372 16.65 -8.53 -3.70
CA ASP A 372 17.59 -8.12 -2.65
C ASP A 372 17.69 -6.60 -2.64
N VAL A 373 16.86 -5.97 -1.79
CA VAL A 373 16.77 -4.52 -1.70
C VAL A 373 17.81 -4.01 -0.72
N ASP A 374 18.73 -3.18 -1.19
CA ASP A 374 19.72 -2.53 -0.31
C ASP A 374 19.04 -1.52 0.64
N ARG A 375 19.77 -1.09 1.68
CA ARG A 375 19.24 -0.16 2.69
C ARG A 375 18.69 1.15 2.11
N HIS A 376 19.11 1.53 0.92
CA HIS A 376 18.73 2.77 0.23
C HIS A 376 17.77 2.52 -0.94
N TYR A 377 16.98 1.43 -0.83
CA TYR A 377 15.87 1.08 -1.73
C TYR A 377 16.26 0.68 -3.16
N SER A 378 17.51 0.28 -3.41
CA SER A 378 17.93 -0.21 -4.71
C SER A 378 17.93 -1.74 -4.78
N VAL A 379 17.57 -2.26 -5.97
CA VAL A 379 17.68 -3.67 -6.36
C VAL A 379 18.53 -3.85 -7.60
N GLY A 380 19.03 -2.77 -8.19
CA GLY A 380 19.85 -2.80 -9.39
C GLY A 380 21.32 -3.07 -9.07
N VAL A 381 21.98 -3.92 -9.86
CA VAL A 381 23.41 -4.22 -9.75
C VAL A 381 24.28 -2.95 -9.75
N ALA A 382 23.83 -1.90 -10.45
CA ALA A 382 24.49 -0.59 -10.47
C ALA A 382 23.86 0.46 -9.53
N GLY A 383 22.89 0.06 -8.71
CA GLY A 383 22.16 1.00 -7.85
C GLY A 383 21.19 1.90 -8.60
N ASP A 384 20.75 1.50 -9.79
CA ASP A 384 20.00 2.30 -10.76
C ASP A 384 18.53 1.88 -10.90
N ILE A 385 18.10 0.81 -10.22
CA ILE A 385 16.72 0.38 -10.10
C ILE A 385 16.29 0.50 -8.64
N LEU A 386 15.35 1.39 -8.36
CA LEU A 386 14.87 1.68 -7.02
C LEU A 386 13.42 1.18 -6.86
N VAL A 387 13.05 0.78 -5.66
CA VAL A 387 11.74 0.21 -5.39
C VAL A 387 10.98 0.99 -4.32
N GLN A 388 9.66 0.99 -4.42
CA GLN A 388 8.75 1.56 -3.44
C GLN A 388 7.63 0.57 -3.14
N ASN A 389 7.53 0.13 -1.89
CA ASN A 389 6.56 -0.85 -1.39
C ASN A 389 6.72 -2.27 -1.98
N ALA A 390 7.92 -2.64 -2.38
CA ALA A 390 8.30 -4.01 -2.74
C ALA A 390 9.28 -4.63 -1.72
N GLU A 391 9.71 -3.85 -0.74
CA GLU A 391 10.82 -4.12 0.18
C GLU A 391 10.39 -4.58 1.59
N LEU A 392 9.15 -5.06 1.78
CA LEU A 392 8.66 -5.53 3.10
C LEU A 392 9.59 -6.55 3.77
N HIS A 393 10.21 -7.43 3.00
CA HIS A 393 11.09 -8.50 3.51
C HIS A 393 12.50 -8.01 3.87
N THR A 394 12.90 -6.80 3.48
CA THR A 394 14.18 -6.18 3.79
C THR A 394 14.07 -4.98 4.71
N HIS A 395 12.95 -4.23 4.65
CA HIS A 395 12.71 -2.99 5.40
C HIS A 395 11.59 -3.12 6.45
N GLY A 396 10.96 -4.30 6.56
CA GLY A 396 9.87 -4.52 7.50
C GLY A 396 8.60 -3.74 7.14
N PHE A 397 7.73 -3.58 8.14
CA PHE A 397 6.41 -2.96 7.94
C PHE A 397 6.45 -1.45 7.61
N THR A 398 7.62 -0.82 7.61
CA THR A 398 7.80 0.55 7.11
C THR A 398 7.63 0.65 5.58
N ALA A 399 7.76 -0.47 4.85
CA ALA A 399 7.59 -0.51 3.40
C ALA A 399 6.19 -0.06 2.94
N PRO A 400 5.06 -0.57 3.46
CA PRO A 400 3.72 -0.12 3.10
C PRO A 400 3.29 1.18 3.81
N ASP A 401 4.06 1.70 4.78
CA ASP A 401 3.66 2.84 5.58
C ASP A 401 3.75 4.16 4.80
N LEU A 402 2.62 4.90 4.75
CA LEU A 402 2.56 6.19 4.06
C LEU A 402 3.43 7.24 4.76
N GLY A 403 3.57 7.18 6.10
CA GLY A 403 4.41 8.10 6.87
C GLY A 403 5.89 8.01 6.50
N MET A 404 6.35 6.84 6.03
CA MET A 404 7.72 6.66 5.56
C MET A 404 7.88 6.97 4.05
N GLY A 405 6.82 7.36 3.35
CA GLY A 405 6.86 7.66 1.92
C GLY A 405 7.74 8.86 1.59
N ALA A 406 7.58 9.97 2.29
CA ALA A 406 8.36 11.18 2.10
C ALA A 406 9.86 10.96 2.44
N TYR A 407 10.15 10.28 3.56
CA TYR A 407 11.51 9.88 3.93
C TYR A 407 12.17 9.02 2.84
N ARG A 408 11.49 7.99 2.37
CA ARG A 408 11.98 7.11 1.29
C ARG A 408 12.28 7.88 0.02
N ASN A 409 11.38 8.78 -0.38
CA ASN A 409 11.55 9.62 -1.56
C ASN A 409 12.74 10.56 -1.42
N ALA A 410 12.97 11.14 -0.24
CA ALA A 410 14.15 11.95 0.06
C ALA A 410 15.45 11.14 -0.12
N VAL A 411 15.51 9.91 0.43
CA VAL A 411 16.66 8.99 0.26
C VAL A 411 16.88 8.66 -1.22
N ILE A 412 15.81 8.34 -1.96
CA ILE A 412 15.85 8.01 -3.39
C ILE A 412 16.38 9.21 -4.20
N ILE A 413 15.87 10.41 -3.98
CA ILE A 413 16.28 11.63 -4.70
C ILE A 413 17.73 11.95 -4.41
N ASN A 414 18.17 11.93 -3.15
CA ASN A 414 19.55 12.14 -2.76
C ASN A 414 20.49 11.12 -3.44
N ARG A 415 20.08 9.85 -3.53
CA ARG A 415 20.83 8.82 -4.24
C ARG A 415 20.91 9.06 -5.75
N ILE A 416 19.80 9.43 -6.39
CA ILE A 416 19.74 9.69 -7.84
C ILE A 416 20.69 10.84 -8.22
N THR A 417 20.69 11.89 -7.43
CA THR A 417 21.45 13.12 -7.69
C THR A 417 22.88 13.07 -7.20
N GLY A 418 23.17 12.22 -6.21
CA GLY A 418 24.46 12.19 -5.50
C GLY A 418 24.67 13.38 -4.58
N VAL A 419 23.62 14.17 -4.32
CA VAL A 419 23.63 15.37 -3.46
C VAL A 419 22.50 15.26 -2.44
N GLU A 420 22.74 15.69 -1.20
CA GLU A 420 21.71 15.75 -0.17
C GLU A 420 20.83 17.00 -0.38
N HIS A 421 19.79 16.86 -1.22
CA HIS A 421 18.77 17.89 -1.43
C HIS A 421 17.78 17.96 -0.27
N TYR A 422 17.46 16.79 0.30
CA TYR A 422 16.60 16.65 1.46
C TYR A 422 17.39 16.03 2.60
N ALA A 423 17.54 16.76 3.69
CA ALA A 423 18.08 16.20 4.92
C ALA A 423 17.13 15.10 5.43
N VAL A 424 17.69 13.96 5.75
CA VAL A 424 16.91 12.84 6.29
C VAL A 424 17.28 12.62 7.75
N GLU A 425 16.26 12.42 8.58
CA GLU A 425 16.43 12.07 9.98
C GLU A 425 17.14 10.71 10.07
N ARG A 426 18.06 10.59 11.01
CA ARG A 426 18.80 9.35 11.28
C ARG A 426 18.35 8.68 12.56
N ARG A 427 17.86 9.46 13.51
CA ARG A 427 17.40 8.99 14.80
C ARG A 427 16.23 9.84 15.28
N ILE A 428 15.08 9.22 15.45
CA ILE A 428 13.84 9.86 15.90
C ILE A 428 13.21 9.15 17.10
N ALA A 429 13.57 7.88 17.36
CA ALA A 429 13.02 7.06 18.42
C ALA A 429 13.74 7.30 19.76
N PHE A 430 12.98 7.22 20.86
CA PHE A 430 13.55 7.12 22.21
C PHE A 430 14.08 5.70 22.49
N GLN A 431 13.48 4.69 21.84
CA GLN A 431 13.89 3.31 21.96
C GLN A 431 15.21 3.04 21.25
N GLU A 432 15.99 2.11 21.76
CA GLU A 432 17.17 1.55 21.10
C GLU A 432 16.81 0.19 20.52
N PHE A 433 17.09 0.02 19.21
CA PHE A 433 16.83 -1.23 18.50
C PHE A 433 18.15 -2.02 18.35
N GLY A 434 18.18 -3.24 18.91
CA GLY A 434 19.36 -4.07 18.91
C GLY A 434 20.43 -3.63 19.94
N THR A 435 21.63 -4.21 19.84
CA THR A 435 22.74 -3.92 20.74
C THR A 435 23.59 -2.77 20.17
N PRO A 436 23.87 -1.69 20.92
CA PRO A 436 24.73 -0.59 20.44
C PRO A 436 26.09 -1.10 19.95
N GLY A 437 26.57 -0.56 18.83
CA GLY A 437 27.85 -0.94 18.22
C GLY A 437 27.81 -2.18 17.33
N THR A 438 26.65 -2.81 17.15
CA THR A 438 26.45 -3.87 16.15
C THR A 438 26.11 -3.27 14.77
N PRO A 439 26.34 -4.01 13.66
CA PRO A 439 25.88 -3.58 12.35
C PRO A 439 24.39 -3.18 12.37
N GLY A 440 24.05 -2.03 11.82
CA GLY A 440 22.69 -1.48 11.84
C GLY A 440 22.29 -0.73 13.12
N ASN A 441 23.13 -0.73 14.15
CA ASN A 441 22.92 0.03 15.39
C ASN A 441 24.23 0.72 15.85
N PRO A 442 24.66 1.78 15.15
CA PRO A 442 25.87 2.52 15.56
C PRO A 442 25.69 3.06 16.98
N SER A 443 26.78 3.05 17.76
CA SER A 443 26.78 3.64 19.12
C SER A 443 26.23 5.06 19.06
N PRO A 444 25.42 5.49 20.06
CA PRO A 444 24.83 6.81 20.06
C PRO A 444 25.95 7.86 19.98
N THR A 445 25.95 8.62 18.89
CA THR A 445 26.76 9.84 18.82
C THR A 445 26.21 10.79 19.88
N PRO A 446 27.01 11.38 20.75
CA PRO A 446 26.50 12.35 21.72
C PRO A 446 25.69 13.40 20.98
N SER A 447 24.47 13.65 21.47
CA SER A 447 23.51 14.62 20.94
C SER A 447 24.24 15.91 20.55
N ALA A 448 24.05 16.30 19.31
CA ALA A 448 24.54 17.56 18.79
C ALA A 448 24.05 18.72 19.65
N THR A 449 24.99 19.60 19.90
CA THR A 449 24.94 20.99 20.38
C THR A 449 23.54 21.60 20.54
N PRO A 450 23.25 22.22 21.70
CA PRO A 450 22.03 23.03 21.86
C PRO A 450 22.00 24.11 20.78
N LEU A 451 20.80 24.34 20.23
CA LEU A 451 20.49 25.51 19.41
C LEU A 451 21.16 26.74 20.04
N GLN A 452 22.15 27.32 19.36
CA GLN A 452 22.65 28.61 19.74
C GLN A 452 21.48 29.59 19.74
N GLU A 453 21.22 30.18 20.90
CA GLU A 453 20.30 31.30 21.02
C GLU A 453 20.69 32.33 19.97
N ALA A 454 19.82 32.60 19.02
CA ALA A 454 19.90 33.75 18.16
C ALA A 454 19.74 34.97 19.06
N THR A 455 20.84 35.55 19.47
CA THR A 455 20.85 36.90 20.07
C THR A 455 20.39 37.89 19.01
N ALA A 456 19.36 38.66 19.40
CA ALA A 456 18.67 39.71 18.67
C ALA A 456 19.58 40.72 17.94
#